data_1524d31fc5a46308c143fe11bd468dee
#
_entry.id   1524d31fc5a46308c143fe11bd468dee
#
_cell.length_a   1.000
_cell.length_b   1.000
_cell.length_c   1.000
_cell.angle_alpha   90.00
_cell.angle_beta   90.00
_cell.angle_gamma   90.00
#
_symmetry.space_group_name_H-M   'P 1'
#
loop_
_entity.id
_entity.type
_entity.pdbx_description
1 polymer ?
#
loop_
_entity_poly.entity_id
_entity_poly.type
_entity_poly.pdbx_seq_one_letter_code
_entity_poly.pdbx_strand_id
1 'polypeptide(L)'
;SLMVSAASVASAGPIDQARQLYNDGDYEAVVEKMRPVVKRSPRDGNANYFLGASLYALGQLDEAVKPLETAEGRGVADAARILAIMALDRYDASDASKHIDAWAAALTKSKKPKSEEFEFISRRAIQLGNMLDRVECIEVIDSINVDSATFFEVYRLSSAAGSLLPPDAVSRLGAGGDANELSVAYMPENRSELLWAAADTSGCFNLYGADILDDGSIDHSTILDDALREGGSAQFPFLMPDGVTLYFANNGENSLGGYDIFMTRRSDGDGEGKEYFQPQNVGMPYNSPYNDFMMAIDEASGLGWWATDRNQIPGKVTVYVFIPSQMRVNVEPDNPNLADIARLSSIALTQKEGVDYAEMLRTHLPGRNDAGVTQSASSPAFALDMG
;
A
#
# COMPACT_ATOMS: atom_id res chain seq x y z
N SER A 1 -3.79 -31.53 -58.42
CA SER A 1 -2.67 -32.02 -57.60
C SER A 1 -2.19 -30.89 -56.71
N LEU A 2 -2.76 -30.78 -55.49
CA LEU A 2 -2.27 -29.84 -54.48
C LEU A 2 -1.23 -30.60 -53.64
N MET A 3 0.02 -30.24 -53.82
CA MET A 3 1.06 -30.62 -52.84
C MET A 3 0.96 -29.73 -51.64
N VAL A 4 0.44 -30.23 -50.53
CA VAL A 4 0.58 -29.63 -49.22
C VAL A 4 2.01 -29.88 -48.74
N SER A 5 2.82 -28.82 -48.75
CA SER A 5 4.15 -28.80 -48.17
C SER A 5 3.99 -28.93 -46.65
N ALA A 6 4.26 -30.09 -46.09
CA ALA A 6 4.44 -30.28 -44.67
C ALA A 6 5.77 -29.60 -44.27
N ALA A 7 5.68 -28.34 -43.82
CA ALA A 7 6.79 -27.72 -43.10
C ALA A 7 7.06 -28.59 -41.85
N SER A 8 8.24 -29.16 -41.76
CA SER A 8 8.72 -29.84 -40.58
C SER A 8 8.77 -28.80 -39.43
N VAL A 9 7.83 -28.89 -38.52
CA VAL A 9 7.90 -28.18 -37.23
C VAL A 9 9.11 -28.84 -36.53
N ALA A 10 10.24 -28.15 -36.56
CA ALA A 10 11.40 -28.54 -35.75
C ALA A 10 10.87 -28.57 -34.30
N SER A 11 10.97 -29.72 -33.65
CA SER A 11 10.50 -29.89 -32.25
C SER A 11 11.20 -28.85 -31.39
N ALA A 12 10.43 -27.85 -30.91
CA ALA A 12 10.91 -26.80 -30.02
C ALA A 12 11.58 -27.49 -28.81
N GLY A 13 12.76 -26.99 -28.41
CA GLY A 13 13.45 -27.51 -27.22
C GLY A 13 12.63 -27.38 -25.96
N PRO A 14 12.95 -28.12 -24.89
CA PRO A 14 12.18 -28.05 -23.62
C PRO A 14 12.05 -26.63 -23.07
N ILE A 15 13.07 -25.78 -23.24
CA ILE A 15 13.05 -24.37 -22.78
C ILE A 15 12.10 -23.56 -23.63
N ASP A 16 12.06 -23.74 -24.96
CA ASP A 16 11.15 -22.97 -25.82
C ASP A 16 9.70 -23.38 -25.59
N GLN A 17 9.44 -24.64 -25.31
CA GLN A 17 8.12 -25.12 -24.91
C GLN A 17 7.71 -24.54 -23.54
N ALA A 18 8.63 -24.46 -22.57
CA ALA A 18 8.38 -23.86 -21.28
C ALA A 18 8.08 -22.37 -21.41
N ARG A 19 8.80 -21.66 -22.29
CA ARG A 19 8.53 -20.24 -22.56
C ARG A 19 7.11 -20.01 -23.11
N GLN A 20 6.68 -20.88 -24.05
CA GLN A 20 5.33 -20.78 -24.59
C GLN A 20 4.27 -21.01 -23.51
N LEU A 21 4.38 -22.11 -22.75
CA LEU A 21 3.46 -22.42 -21.66
C LEU A 21 3.42 -21.29 -20.59
N TYR A 22 4.60 -20.73 -20.28
CA TYR A 22 4.70 -19.62 -19.35
C TYR A 22 3.95 -18.37 -19.86
N ASN A 23 4.11 -18.04 -21.14
CA ASN A 23 3.40 -16.93 -21.77
C ASN A 23 1.87 -17.18 -21.89
N ASP A 24 1.48 -18.44 -21.98
CA ASP A 24 0.07 -18.86 -22.00
C ASP A 24 -0.53 -18.95 -20.58
N GLY A 25 0.27 -18.70 -19.52
CA GLY A 25 -0.16 -18.75 -18.12
C GLY A 25 -0.30 -20.16 -17.53
N ASP A 26 0.12 -21.20 -18.26
CA ASP A 26 0.06 -22.61 -17.79
C ASP A 26 1.30 -22.94 -16.93
N TYR A 27 1.35 -22.34 -15.74
CA TYR A 27 2.50 -22.44 -14.84
C TYR A 27 2.70 -23.86 -14.29
N GLU A 28 1.63 -24.61 -14.05
CA GLU A 28 1.68 -26.00 -13.61
C GLU A 28 2.40 -26.87 -14.66
N ALA A 29 2.04 -26.72 -15.94
CA ALA A 29 2.69 -27.46 -17.02
C ALA A 29 4.17 -27.07 -17.17
N VAL A 30 4.53 -25.79 -16.93
CA VAL A 30 5.94 -25.36 -16.90
C VAL A 30 6.69 -26.06 -15.78
N VAL A 31 6.14 -26.08 -14.56
CA VAL A 31 6.77 -26.72 -13.39
C VAL A 31 6.99 -28.21 -13.66
N GLU A 32 5.96 -28.94 -14.14
CA GLU A 32 6.07 -30.36 -14.49
C GLU A 32 7.18 -30.61 -15.52
N LYS A 33 7.23 -29.78 -16.56
CA LYS A 33 8.23 -29.90 -17.64
C LYS A 33 9.64 -29.52 -17.18
N MET A 34 9.80 -28.50 -16.30
CA MET A 34 11.13 -27.99 -15.95
C MET A 34 11.78 -28.73 -14.79
N ARG A 35 11.04 -29.32 -13.85
CA ARG A 35 11.63 -30.14 -12.77
C ARG A 35 12.61 -31.21 -13.27
N PRO A 36 12.29 -32.09 -14.26
CA PRO A 36 13.23 -33.05 -14.77
C PRO A 36 14.40 -32.43 -15.57
N VAL A 37 14.19 -31.26 -16.20
CA VAL A 37 15.27 -30.55 -16.92
C VAL A 37 16.29 -30.01 -15.93
N VAL A 38 15.84 -29.32 -14.88
CA VAL A 38 16.68 -28.79 -13.79
C VAL A 38 17.42 -29.95 -13.08
N LYS A 39 16.75 -31.07 -12.84
CA LYS A 39 17.41 -32.24 -12.23
C LYS A 39 18.59 -32.76 -13.07
N ARG A 40 18.49 -32.74 -14.40
CA ARG A 40 19.57 -33.16 -15.32
C ARG A 40 20.64 -32.10 -15.53
N SER A 41 20.23 -30.82 -15.52
CA SER A 41 21.07 -29.67 -15.78
C SER A 41 20.88 -28.61 -14.68
N PRO A 42 21.36 -28.86 -13.44
CA PRO A 42 21.05 -28.00 -12.28
C PRO A 42 21.55 -26.56 -12.39
N ARG A 43 22.48 -26.31 -13.32
CA ARG A 43 23.10 -25.00 -13.53
C ARG A 43 22.56 -24.25 -14.75
N ASP A 44 21.54 -24.77 -15.43
CA ASP A 44 20.91 -24.10 -16.57
C ASP A 44 20.07 -22.92 -16.07
N GLY A 45 20.51 -21.69 -16.40
CA GLY A 45 19.86 -20.46 -15.93
C GLY A 45 18.42 -20.34 -16.43
N ASN A 46 18.16 -20.66 -17.71
CA ASN A 46 16.83 -20.54 -18.28
C ASN A 46 15.85 -21.59 -17.72
N ALA A 47 16.31 -22.84 -17.57
CA ALA A 47 15.48 -23.88 -16.97
C ALA A 47 15.10 -23.55 -15.53
N ASN A 48 16.07 -23.07 -14.75
CA ASN A 48 15.85 -22.64 -13.38
C ASN A 48 14.94 -21.41 -13.32
N TYR A 49 15.09 -20.44 -14.23
CA TYR A 49 14.22 -19.28 -14.31
C TYR A 49 12.76 -19.68 -14.54
N PHE A 50 12.47 -20.46 -15.58
CA PHE A 50 11.09 -20.87 -15.86
C PHE A 50 10.49 -21.70 -14.74
N LEU A 51 11.30 -22.58 -14.10
CA LEU A 51 10.83 -23.32 -12.92
C LEU A 51 10.50 -22.37 -11.76
N GLY A 52 11.43 -21.48 -11.39
CA GLY A 52 11.26 -20.60 -10.26
C GLY A 52 10.18 -19.55 -10.47
N ALA A 53 10.11 -18.94 -11.66
CA ALA A 53 9.10 -17.96 -12.01
C ALA A 53 7.67 -18.55 -12.01
N SER A 54 7.53 -19.80 -12.48
CA SER A 54 6.23 -20.49 -12.44
C SER A 54 5.83 -20.90 -11.01
N LEU A 55 6.79 -21.34 -10.19
CA LEU A 55 6.53 -21.62 -8.78
C LEU A 55 6.11 -20.34 -8.03
N TYR A 56 6.75 -19.21 -8.33
CA TYR A 56 6.37 -17.91 -7.81
C TYR A 56 4.93 -17.52 -8.20
N ALA A 57 4.60 -17.66 -9.49
CA ALA A 57 3.26 -17.37 -10.00
C ALA A 57 2.16 -18.27 -9.37
N LEU A 58 2.52 -19.50 -8.99
CA LEU A 58 1.64 -20.44 -8.27
C LEU A 58 1.61 -20.22 -6.74
N GLY A 59 2.29 -19.19 -6.23
CA GLY A 59 2.37 -18.91 -4.79
C GLY A 59 3.24 -19.89 -3.99
N GLN A 60 4.00 -20.76 -4.67
CA GLN A 60 4.91 -21.71 -4.02
C GLN A 60 6.27 -21.04 -3.75
N LEU A 61 6.25 -20.01 -2.90
CA LEU A 61 7.35 -19.07 -2.73
C LEU A 61 8.63 -19.74 -2.23
N ASP A 62 8.55 -20.62 -1.25
CA ASP A 62 9.71 -21.30 -0.68
C ASP A 62 10.44 -22.18 -1.72
N GLU A 63 9.68 -22.84 -2.59
CA GLU A 63 10.25 -23.67 -3.67
C GLU A 63 10.81 -22.83 -4.81
N ALA A 64 10.33 -21.60 -5.01
CA ALA A 64 10.77 -20.68 -6.06
C ALA A 64 12.18 -20.13 -5.81
N VAL A 65 12.55 -19.88 -4.56
CA VAL A 65 13.80 -19.18 -4.19
C VAL A 65 15.02 -19.80 -4.82
N LYS A 66 15.28 -21.08 -4.54
CA LYS A 66 16.52 -21.76 -5.00
C LYS A 66 16.70 -21.82 -6.52
N PRO A 67 15.67 -22.13 -7.32
CA PRO A 67 15.74 -22.00 -8.78
C PRO A 67 16.01 -20.56 -9.22
N LEU A 68 15.34 -19.55 -8.64
CA LEU A 68 15.55 -18.14 -8.98
C LEU A 68 16.97 -17.68 -8.65
N GLU A 69 17.51 -17.99 -7.49
CA GLU A 69 18.90 -17.69 -7.11
C GLU A 69 19.91 -18.33 -8.09
N THR A 70 19.63 -19.57 -8.53
CA THR A 70 20.48 -20.23 -9.52
C THR A 70 20.43 -19.49 -10.87
N ALA A 71 19.25 -19.05 -11.30
CA ALA A 71 19.07 -18.31 -12.54
C ALA A 71 19.72 -16.90 -12.46
N GLU A 72 19.56 -16.20 -11.35
CA GLU A 72 20.22 -14.91 -11.06
C GLU A 72 21.75 -15.05 -11.14
N GLY A 73 22.33 -16.06 -10.49
CA GLY A 73 23.77 -16.35 -10.54
C GLY A 73 24.27 -16.70 -11.96
N ARG A 74 23.38 -16.97 -12.91
CA ARG A 74 23.66 -17.12 -14.35
C ARG A 74 23.40 -15.86 -15.16
N GLY A 75 23.00 -14.77 -14.51
CA GLY A 75 22.76 -13.46 -15.11
C GLY A 75 21.39 -13.34 -15.79
N VAL A 76 20.39 -14.11 -15.35
CA VAL A 76 19.01 -13.96 -15.79
C VAL A 76 18.38 -12.77 -15.03
N ALA A 77 18.20 -11.65 -15.71
CA ALA A 77 17.71 -10.39 -15.11
C ALA A 77 16.33 -10.55 -14.47
N ASP A 78 15.41 -11.24 -15.12
CA ASP A 78 14.05 -11.43 -14.62
C ASP A 78 14.00 -12.29 -13.34
N ALA A 79 14.99 -13.17 -13.12
CA ALA A 79 15.10 -13.91 -11.87
C ALA A 79 15.47 -12.98 -10.70
N ALA A 80 16.44 -12.09 -10.90
CA ALA A 80 16.82 -11.09 -9.91
C ALA A 80 15.66 -10.12 -9.60
N ARG A 81 14.90 -9.72 -10.62
CA ARG A 81 13.68 -8.91 -10.46
C ARG A 81 12.66 -9.60 -9.53
N ILE A 82 12.35 -10.88 -9.78
CA ILE A 82 11.39 -11.62 -8.94
C ILE A 82 11.92 -11.75 -7.50
N LEU A 83 13.20 -12.06 -7.32
CA LEU A 83 13.81 -12.15 -5.99
C LEU A 83 13.77 -10.80 -5.24
N ALA A 84 13.99 -9.69 -5.94
CA ALA A 84 13.86 -8.35 -5.34
C ALA A 84 12.43 -8.09 -4.85
N ILE A 85 11.41 -8.42 -5.66
CA ILE A 85 10.00 -8.29 -5.28
C ILE A 85 9.70 -9.17 -4.06
N MET A 86 10.13 -10.44 -4.08
CA MET A 86 9.94 -11.37 -2.95
C MET A 86 10.61 -10.86 -1.66
N ALA A 87 11.76 -10.21 -1.76
CA ALA A 87 12.44 -9.62 -0.60
C ALA A 87 11.67 -8.40 -0.06
N LEU A 88 11.15 -7.54 -0.95
CA LEU A 88 10.29 -6.40 -0.55
C LEU A 88 9.02 -6.88 0.16
N ASP A 89 8.36 -7.91 -0.36
CA ASP A 89 7.16 -8.50 0.25
C ASP A 89 7.44 -9.09 1.64
N ARG A 90 8.68 -9.51 1.90
CA ARG A 90 9.13 -9.94 3.23
C ARG A 90 9.60 -8.79 4.12
N TYR A 91 9.59 -7.56 3.65
CA TYR A 91 10.14 -6.39 4.33
C TYR A 91 11.65 -6.49 4.59
N ASP A 92 12.37 -7.15 3.71
CA ASP A 92 13.82 -7.26 3.73
C ASP A 92 14.45 -6.32 2.68
N ALA A 93 14.58 -5.05 3.03
CA ALA A 93 15.14 -4.02 2.16
C ALA A 93 16.60 -4.30 1.78
N SER A 94 17.37 -4.97 2.66
CA SER A 94 18.76 -5.32 2.42
C SER A 94 18.88 -6.41 1.35
N ASP A 95 18.10 -7.47 1.46
CA ASP A 95 18.07 -8.55 0.46
C ASP A 95 17.49 -8.05 -0.87
N ALA A 96 16.45 -7.19 -0.82
CA ALA A 96 15.91 -6.53 -2.02
C ALA A 96 16.99 -5.73 -2.78
N SER A 97 17.77 -4.91 -2.06
CA SER A 97 18.84 -4.11 -2.65
C SER A 97 19.90 -4.97 -3.34
N LYS A 98 20.29 -6.09 -2.73
CA LYS A 98 21.23 -7.06 -3.29
C LYS A 98 20.73 -7.64 -4.63
N HIS A 99 19.45 -8.02 -4.70
CA HIS A 99 18.85 -8.54 -5.92
C HIS A 99 18.66 -7.45 -6.99
N ILE A 100 18.37 -6.21 -6.60
CA ILE A 100 18.32 -5.04 -7.50
C ILE A 100 19.70 -4.78 -8.12
N ASP A 101 20.78 -4.88 -7.36
CA ASP A 101 22.13 -4.74 -7.87
C ASP A 101 22.48 -5.86 -8.88
N ALA A 102 22.08 -7.09 -8.60
CA ALA A 102 22.24 -8.21 -9.52
C ALA A 102 21.42 -8.01 -10.81
N TRP A 103 20.20 -7.47 -10.70
CA TRP A 103 19.34 -7.10 -11.83
C TRP A 103 19.99 -6.03 -12.69
N ALA A 104 20.48 -4.94 -12.07
CA ALA A 104 21.21 -3.87 -12.77
C ALA A 104 22.44 -4.39 -13.51
N ALA A 105 23.22 -5.26 -12.87
CA ALA A 105 24.39 -5.87 -13.49
C ALA A 105 24.02 -6.76 -14.69
N ALA A 106 22.95 -7.54 -14.61
CA ALA A 106 22.44 -8.37 -15.70
C ALA A 106 21.93 -7.54 -16.89
N LEU A 107 21.22 -6.42 -16.62
CA LEU A 107 20.77 -5.47 -17.66
C LEU A 107 21.98 -4.82 -18.36
N THR A 108 22.97 -4.37 -17.61
CA THR A 108 24.20 -3.78 -18.14
C THR A 108 24.96 -4.77 -19.05
N LYS A 109 25.11 -6.01 -18.59
CA LYS A 109 25.77 -7.08 -19.37
C LYS A 109 25.04 -7.39 -20.67
N SER A 110 23.71 -7.37 -20.65
CA SER A 110 22.87 -7.61 -21.84
C SER A 110 22.64 -6.36 -22.69
N LYS A 111 23.20 -5.22 -22.31
CA LYS A 111 23.03 -3.90 -22.96
C LYS A 111 21.55 -3.47 -23.07
N LYS A 112 20.73 -3.86 -22.10
CA LYS A 112 19.33 -3.45 -21.99
C LYS A 112 19.23 -2.20 -21.11
N PRO A 113 18.37 -1.23 -21.46
CA PRO A 113 18.09 -0.09 -20.58
C PRO A 113 17.38 -0.55 -19.30
N LYS A 114 17.48 0.25 -18.25
CA LYS A 114 16.63 0.15 -17.08
C LYS A 114 15.20 0.54 -17.47
N SER A 115 14.23 -0.24 -17.05
CA SER A 115 12.81 0.03 -17.30
C SER A 115 12.21 0.92 -16.19
N GLU A 116 11.03 1.45 -16.42
CA GLU A 116 10.25 2.15 -15.38
C GLU A 116 10.00 1.25 -14.17
N GLU A 117 9.74 -0.05 -14.43
CA GLU A 117 9.61 -1.06 -13.36
C GLU A 117 10.89 -1.16 -12.52
N PHE A 118 12.08 -1.17 -13.16
CA PHE A 118 13.35 -1.19 -12.44
C PHE A 118 13.47 0.04 -11.51
N GLU A 119 13.18 1.22 -12.01
CA GLU A 119 13.25 2.47 -11.22
C GLU A 119 12.20 2.48 -10.10
N PHE A 120 10.99 1.97 -10.37
CA PHE A 120 9.94 1.81 -9.38
C PHE A 120 10.38 0.90 -8.23
N ILE A 121 10.80 -0.33 -8.52
CA ILE A 121 11.22 -1.32 -7.51
C ILE A 121 12.44 -0.82 -6.73
N SER A 122 13.41 -0.19 -7.41
CA SER A 122 14.60 0.38 -6.75
C SER A 122 14.23 1.48 -5.76
N ARG A 123 13.32 2.36 -6.12
CA ARG A 123 12.82 3.43 -5.23
C ARG A 123 12.09 2.84 -4.02
N ARG A 124 11.23 1.83 -4.23
CA ARG A 124 10.51 1.15 -3.15
C ARG A 124 11.44 0.46 -2.15
N ALA A 125 12.54 -0.12 -2.62
CA ALA A 125 13.54 -0.72 -1.72
C ALA A 125 14.19 0.33 -0.80
N ILE A 126 14.55 1.49 -1.35
CA ILE A 126 15.11 2.60 -0.56
C ILE A 126 14.08 3.13 0.44
N GLN A 127 12.83 3.35 0.01
CA GLN A 127 11.76 3.83 0.87
C GLN A 127 11.46 2.85 2.00
N LEU A 128 11.36 1.55 1.68
CA LEU A 128 11.15 0.50 2.68
C LEU A 128 12.27 0.50 3.72
N GLY A 129 13.54 0.57 3.31
CA GLY A 129 14.66 0.67 4.24
C GLY A 129 14.55 1.86 5.17
N ASN A 130 14.28 3.05 4.62
CA ASN A 130 14.11 4.28 5.40
C ASN A 130 12.93 4.21 6.39
N MET A 131 11.86 3.49 6.05
CA MET A 131 10.70 3.31 6.92
C MET A 131 10.97 2.27 8.01
N LEU A 132 11.67 1.17 7.69
CA LEU A 132 12.05 0.14 8.66
C LEU A 132 13.00 0.68 9.73
N ASP A 133 13.87 1.63 9.40
CA ASP A 133 14.75 2.31 10.36
C ASP A 133 13.97 3.15 11.39
N ARG A 134 12.68 3.41 11.16
CA ARG A 134 11.84 4.32 11.96
C ARG A 134 10.45 3.76 12.23
N VAL A 135 10.32 2.45 12.37
CA VAL A 135 9.04 1.82 12.74
C VAL A 135 8.59 2.34 14.10
N GLU A 136 7.40 2.89 14.16
CA GLU A 136 6.84 3.46 15.39
C GLU A 136 6.28 2.37 16.31
N CYS A 137 6.53 2.49 17.61
CA CYS A 137 5.83 1.71 18.62
C CYS A 137 4.41 2.23 18.76
N ILE A 138 3.47 1.57 18.12
CA ILE A 138 2.04 1.88 18.24
C ILE A 138 1.33 0.84 19.09
N GLU A 139 0.13 1.15 19.52
CA GLU A 139 -0.70 0.26 20.34
C GLU A 139 -2.04 0.04 19.63
N VAL A 140 -2.08 -0.99 18.77
CA VAL A 140 -3.28 -1.37 18.02
C VAL A 140 -4.15 -2.25 18.91
N ILE A 141 -5.39 -1.81 19.16
CA ILE A 141 -6.30 -2.49 20.07
C ILE A 141 -7.36 -3.32 19.37
N ASP A 142 -7.63 -3.01 18.09
CA ASP A 142 -8.64 -3.71 17.31
C ASP A 142 -8.41 -3.60 15.79
N SER A 143 -9.05 -4.49 15.03
CA SER A 143 -9.08 -4.47 13.57
C SER A 143 -10.45 -4.89 13.04
N ILE A 144 -10.99 -4.14 12.09
CA ILE A 144 -12.36 -4.29 11.58
C ILE A 144 -12.30 -4.49 10.08
N ASN A 145 -12.67 -5.68 9.60
CA ASN A 145 -12.76 -5.96 8.16
C ASN A 145 -14.13 -5.52 7.63
N VAL A 146 -14.13 -4.65 6.63
CA VAL A 146 -15.35 -4.03 6.08
C VAL A 146 -15.27 -3.89 4.56
N ASP A 147 -16.38 -3.56 3.94
CA ASP A 147 -16.42 -3.17 2.53
C ASP A 147 -15.73 -1.81 2.33
N SER A 148 -14.90 -1.70 1.28
CA SER A 148 -14.20 -0.46 0.95
C SER A 148 -15.15 0.71 0.63
N ALA A 149 -16.39 0.44 0.22
CA ALA A 149 -17.38 1.48 -0.04
C ALA A 149 -17.98 2.13 1.22
N THR A 150 -17.94 1.41 2.36
CA THR A 150 -18.59 1.84 3.61
C THR A 150 -17.66 1.86 4.81
N PHE A 151 -16.35 1.76 4.57
CA PHE A 151 -15.34 1.64 5.63
C PHE A 151 -15.42 2.78 6.68
N PHE A 152 -15.78 3.98 6.27
CA PHE A 152 -15.87 5.16 7.15
C PHE A 152 -17.00 5.05 8.19
N GLU A 153 -17.99 4.19 7.97
CA GLU A 153 -19.12 3.99 8.90
C GLU A 153 -18.71 3.33 10.22
N VAL A 154 -17.53 2.69 10.27
CA VAL A 154 -17.05 2.04 11.51
C VAL A 154 -16.23 2.98 12.38
N TYR A 155 -15.87 4.16 11.90
CA TYR A 155 -15.23 5.22 12.71
C TYR A 155 -16.21 5.72 13.75
N ARG A 156 -15.82 5.70 15.01
CA ARG A 156 -16.65 6.16 16.16
C ARG A 156 -16.06 7.42 16.76
N LEU A 157 -16.01 8.46 15.94
CA LEU A 157 -15.50 9.76 16.38
C LEU A 157 -16.48 10.41 17.36
N SER A 158 -15.94 11.04 18.42
CA SER A 158 -16.71 11.96 19.24
C SER A 158 -17.05 13.23 18.45
N SER A 159 -18.04 13.99 18.91
CA SER A 159 -18.37 15.28 18.27
C SER A 159 -17.17 16.23 18.22
N ALA A 160 -16.32 16.19 19.24
CA ALA A 160 -15.12 17.04 19.32
C ALA A 160 -14.08 16.76 18.20
N ALA A 161 -14.06 15.55 17.67
CA ALA A 161 -13.18 15.18 16.55
C ALA A 161 -13.81 15.50 15.18
N GLY A 162 -15.04 16.02 15.12
CA GLY A 162 -15.74 16.30 13.88
C GLY A 162 -16.45 15.11 13.28
N SER A 163 -16.68 15.13 11.97
CA SER A 163 -17.47 14.12 11.26
C SER A 163 -16.87 13.75 9.93
N LEU A 164 -16.95 12.46 9.57
CA LEU A 164 -16.67 11.95 8.23
C LEU A 164 -17.98 11.92 7.43
N LEU A 165 -17.95 12.46 6.22
CA LEU A 165 -19.11 12.56 5.35
C LEU A 165 -18.91 11.67 4.11
N PRO A 166 -19.94 10.87 3.72
CA PRO A 166 -19.87 10.08 2.51
C PRO A 166 -19.89 10.98 1.25
N PRO A 167 -19.38 10.48 0.10
CA PRO A 167 -19.32 11.24 -1.15
C PRO A 167 -20.64 11.86 -1.60
N ASP A 168 -21.76 11.15 -1.41
CA ASP A 168 -23.08 11.64 -1.78
C ASP A 168 -23.58 12.81 -0.88
N ALA A 169 -23.13 12.86 0.37
CA ALA A 169 -23.40 14.01 1.25
C ALA A 169 -22.60 15.23 0.81
N VAL A 170 -21.34 15.04 0.39
CA VAL A 170 -20.47 16.10 -0.14
C VAL A 170 -21.07 16.70 -1.42
N SER A 171 -21.53 15.88 -2.33
CA SER A 171 -22.21 16.31 -3.55
C SER A 171 -23.45 17.17 -3.25
N ARG A 172 -24.26 16.78 -2.23
CA ARG A 172 -25.45 17.54 -1.81
C ARG A 172 -25.13 18.91 -1.22
N LEU A 173 -23.95 19.09 -0.62
CA LEU A 173 -23.49 20.38 -0.11
C LEU A 173 -23.03 21.35 -1.23
N GLY A 174 -23.00 20.90 -2.48
CA GLY A 174 -22.62 21.71 -3.63
C GLY A 174 -21.12 21.75 -3.93
N ALA A 175 -20.36 20.81 -3.36
CA ALA A 175 -18.92 20.70 -3.59
C ALA A 175 -18.51 20.33 -5.02
N GLY A 176 -19.49 20.14 -5.94
CA GLY A 176 -19.28 19.78 -7.34
C GLY A 176 -18.87 18.30 -7.53
N GLY A 177 -19.02 17.82 -8.78
CA GLY A 177 -18.67 16.44 -9.14
C GLY A 177 -19.76 15.40 -8.85
N ASP A 178 -19.67 14.26 -9.55
CA ASP A 178 -20.48 13.08 -9.24
C ASP A 178 -19.90 12.34 -8.02
N ALA A 179 -20.74 11.63 -7.27
CA ALA A 179 -20.31 10.90 -6.08
C ALA A 179 -19.13 9.92 -6.33
N ASN A 180 -18.99 9.42 -7.57
CA ASN A 180 -17.87 8.55 -7.98
C ASN A 180 -16.54 9.31 -8.18
N GLU A 181 -16.59 10.62 -8.28
CA GLU A 181 -15.44 11.52 -8.46
C GLU A 181 -15.03 12.19 -7.13
N LEU A 182 -15.71 11.86 -6.03
CA LEU A 182 -15.50 12.41 -4.70
C LEU A 182 -15.02 11.31 -3.76
N SER A 183 -14.21 11.69 -2.76
CA SER A 183 -13.87 10.81 -1.64
C SER A 183 -14.65 11.18 -0.36
N VAL A 184 -14.45 10.37 0.69
CA VAL A 184 -14.93 10.71 2.03
C VAL A 184 -14.37 12.06 2.44
N ALA A 185 -15.24 12.95 2.93
CA ALA A 185 -14.89 14.29 3.38
C ALA A 185 -14.86 14.40 4.91
N TYR A 186 -14.21 15.43 5.39
CA TYR A 186 -14.12 15.77 6.80
C TYR A 186 -14.75 17.14 7.07
N MET A 187 -15.50 17.22 8.16
CA MET A 187 -16.09 18.47 8.68
C MET A 187 -15.79 18.56 10.18
N PRO A 188 -15.12 19.64 10.66
CA PRO A 188 -14.83 19.82 12.08
C PRO A 188 -16.11 20.04 12.91
N GLU A 189 -15.99 19.92 14.26
CA GLU A 189 -17.10 20.07 15.20
C GLU A 189 -17.85 21.40 15.02
N ASN A 190 -17.13 22.50 14.90
CA ASN A 190 -17.68 23.85 14.75
C ASN A 190 -18.34 24.12 13.39
N ARG A 191 -18.26 23.13 12.46
CA ARG A 191 -18.80 23.23 11.10
C ARG A 191 -18.38 24.50 10.34
N SER A 192 -17.16 24.98 10.59
CA SER A 192 -16.66 26.19 9.94
C SER A 192 -16.16 25.94 8.51
N GLU A 193 -15.73 24.73 8.22
CA GLU A 193 -15.16 24.36 6.92
C GLU A 193 -15.50 22.92 6.53
N LEU A 194 -15.42 22.64 5.23
CA LEU A 194 -15.50 21.31 4.65
C LEU A 194 -14.20 21.01 3.92
N LEU A 195 -13.59 19.86 4.19
CA LEU A 195 -12.41 19.35 3.48
C LEU A 195 -12.79 18.06 2.75
N TRP A 196 -12.49 17.98 1.46
CA TRP A 196 -12.78 16.78 0.65
C TRP A 196 -11.74 16.59 -0.45
N ALA A 197 -11.84 15.48 -1.19
CA ALA A 197 -11.09 15.30 -2.41
C ALA A 197 -12.03 15.05 -3.59
N ALA A 198 -11.65 15.60 -4.73
CA ALA A 198 -12.34 15.41 -6.00
C ALA A 198 -11.35 15.12 -7.12
N ALA A 199 -11.77 14.23 -8.06
CA ALA A 199 -10.97 13.91 -9.23
C ALA A 199 -11.04 15.08 -10.24
N ASP A 200 -9.89 15.37 -10.83
CA ASP A 200 -9.81 16.27 -12.00
C ASP A 200 -10.12 15.50 -13.31
N THR A 201 -10.04 16.20 -14.43
CA THR A 201 -10.31 15.63 -15.76
C THR A 201 -9.36 14.51 -16.18
N SER A 202 -8.23 14.36 -15.50
CA SER A 202 -7.27 13.27 -15.70
C SER A 202 -7.55 12.06 -14.78
N GLY A 203 -8.50 12.21 -13.85
CA GLY A 203 -8.79 11.22 -12.81
C GLY A 203 -7.90 11.32 -11.58
N CYS A 204 -7.02 12.33 -11.49
CA CYS A 204 -6.20 12.58 -10.32
C CYS A 204 -6.99 13.35 -9.26
N PHE A 205 -6.96 12.86 -8.02
CA PHE A 205 -7.63 13.53 -6.91
C PHE A 205 -6.82 14.69 -6.35
N ASN A 206 -7.50 15.80 -6.11
CA ASN A 206 -6.98 16.97 -5.42
C ASN A 206 -7.77 17.20 -4.13
N LEU A 207 -7.10 17.73 -3.11
CA LEU A 207 -7.76 18.17 -1.88
C LEU A 207 -8.36 19.57 -2.07
N TYR A 208 -9.59 19.72 -1.61
CA TYR A 208 -10.34 20.95 -1.64
C TYR A 208 -10.75 21.36 -0.22
N GLY A 209 -10.92 22.65 -0.02
CA GLY A 209 -11.51 23.24 1.17
C GLY A 209 -12.51 24.33 0.79
N ALA A 210 -13.53 24.50 1.63
CA ALA A 210 -14.49 25.59 1.54
C ALA A 210 -14.99 25.94 2.92
N ASP A 211 -15.27 27.22 3.17
CA ASP A 211 -15.95 27.67 4.38
C ASP A 211 -17.43 27.31 4.31
N ILE A 212 -18.01 26.94 5.43
CA ILE A 212 -19.45 26.69 5.59
C ILE A 212 -20.09 27.97 6.16
N LEU A 213 -21.05 28.52 5.42
CA LEU A 213 -21.77 29.71 5.81
C LEU A 213 -22.87 29.41 6.84
N ASP A 214 -23.39 30.44 7.52
CA ASP A 214 -24.43 30.32 8.55
C ASP A 214 -25.72 29.63 8.06
N ASP A 215 -26.01 29.70 6.76
CA ASP A 215 -27.16 29.04 6.14
C ASP A 215 -26.89 27.56 5.75
N GLY A 216 -25.67 27.09 6.01
CA GLY A 216 -25.22 25.72 5.71
C GLY A 216 -24.74 25.50 4.26
N SER A 217 -24.74 26.52 3.43
CA SER A 217 -24.12 26.50 2.11
C SER A 217 -22.59 26.58 2.24
N ILE A 218 -21.88 26.08 1.23
CA ILE A 218 -20.42 26.25 1.15
C ILE A 218 -20.09 27.48 0.30
N ASP A 219 -19.10 28.24 0.76
CA ASP A 219 -18.51 29.34 0.00
C ASP A 219 -17.53 28.77 -1.06
N HIS A 220 -16.87 29.65 -1.78
CA HIS A 220 -15.97 29.28 -2.88
C HIS A 220 -15.00 28.18 -2.51
N SER A 221 -15.15 27.01 -3.16
CA SER A 221 -14.22 25.90 -2.99
C SER A 221 -12.87 26.22 -3.65
N THR A 222 -11.79 25.96 -2.93
CA THR A 222 -10.42 26.14 -3.41
C THR A 222 -9.62 24.85 -3.29
N ILE A 223 -8.71 24.60 -4.24
CA ILE A 223 -7.68 23.57 -4.08
C ILE A 223 -6.78 24.00 -2.92
N LEU A 224 -6.48 23.08 -2.00
CA LEU A 224 -5.69 23.43 -0.82
C LEU A 224 -4.25 23.83 -1.19
N ASP A 225 -3.48 22.93 -1.75
CA ASP A 225 -2.11 23.18 -2.21
C ASP A 225 -1.68 22.05 -3.14
N ASP A 226 -1.07 22.37 -4.27
CA ASP A 226 -0.53 21.38 -5.21
C ASP A 226 0.62 20.56 -4.59
N ALA A 227 1.37 21.13 -3.63
CA ALA A 227 2.42 20.42 -2.90
C ALA A 227 1.90 19.20 -2.14
N LEU A 228 0.62 19.16 -1.76
CA LEU A 228 0.01 18.02 -1.07
C LEU A 228 -0.13 16.78 -1.97
N ARG A 229 -0.11 16.94 -3.29
CA ARG A 229 -0.18 15.81 -4.24
C ARG A 229 1.16 15.13 -4.50
N GLU A 230 2.27 15.86 -4.41
CA GLU A 230 3.61 15.36 -4.72
C GLU A 230 3.69 14.56 -6.05
N GLY A 231 2.98 15.02 -7.07
CA GLY A 231 2.92 14.37 -8.38
C GLY A 231 1.93 13.23 -8.52
N GLY A 232 1.18 12.90 -7.46
CA GLY A 232 0.13 11.88 -7.44
C GLY A 232 -1.27 12.43 -7.18
N SER A 233 -2.12 11.59 -6.59
CA SER A 233 -3.44 11.92 -6.07
C SER A 233 -3.42 12.09 -4.57
N ALA A 234 -4.16 13.05 -4.02
CA ALA A 234 -4.35 13.25 -2.59
C ALA A 234 -5.83 13.08 -2.21
N GLN A 235 -6.12 12.29 -1.17
CA GLN A 235 -7.47 11.97 -0.73
C GLN A 235 -7.57 11.86 0.80
N PHE A 236 -8.78 11.70 1.30
CA PHE A 236 -9.10 11.39 2.70
C PHE A 236 -8.52 12.38 3.71
N PRO A 237 -8.84 13.67 3.59
CA PRO A 237 -8.37 14.68 4.53
C PRO A 237 -9.01 14.50 5.92
N PHE A 238 -8.21 14.67 6.97
CA PHE A 238 -8.64 14.77 8.36
C PHE A 238 -7.85 15.85 9.07
N LEU A 239 -8.54 16.90 9.50
CA LEU A 239 -7.94 17.98 10.25
C LEU A 239 -8.12 17.72 11.75
N MET A 240 -7.02 17.77 12.49
CA MET A 240 -7.06 17.66 13.93
C MET A 240 -7.84 18.83 14.57
N PRO A 241 -8.42 18.63 15.78
CA PRO A 241 -9.10 19.70 16.50
C PRO A 241 -8.25 20.95 16.80
N ASP A 242 -6.91 20.83 16.72
CA ASP A 242 -5.97 21.95 16.81
C ASP A 242 -6.11 22.96 15.66
N GLY A 243 -6.83 22.60 14.60
CA GLY A 243 -7.01 23.42 13.40
C GLY A 243 -5.76 23.60 12.56
N VAL A 244 -4.66 22.90 12.88
CA VAL A 244 -3.34 23.07 12.28
C VAL A 244 -2.85 21.78 11.62
N THR A 245 -2.99 20.64 12.29
CA THR A 245 -2.45 19.35 11.83
C THR A 245 -3.44 18.68 10.90
N LEU A 246 -3.03 18.47 9.63
CA LEU A 246 -3.82 17.81 8.60
C LEU A 246 -3.19 16.45 8.24
N TYR A 247 -3.98 15.38 8.37
CA TYR A 247 -3.68 14.06 7.81
C TYR A 247 -4.40 13.89 6.48
N PHE A 248 -3.78 13.20 5.54
CA PHE A 248 -4.37 12.86 4.26
C PHE A 248 -3.62 11.66 3.64
N ALA A 249 -4.18 11.06 2.60
CA ALA A 249 -3.50 10.00 1.85
C ALA A 249 -3.01 10.51 0.51
N ASN A 250 -1.82 10.08 0.10
CA ASN A 250 -1.19 10.47 -1.16
C ASN A 250 -0.50 9.24 -1.80
N ASN A 251 -0.56 9.12 -3.15
CA ASN A 251 0.09 8.03 -3.90
C ASN A 251 1.23 8.53 -4.80
N GLY A 252 1.81 9.67 -4.49
CA GLY A 252 2.94 10.25 -5.22
C GLY A 252 4.28 9.55 -4.97
N GLU A 253 5.37 10.23 -5.34
CA GLU A 253 6.72 9.64 -5.34
C GLU A 253 7.21 9.19 -3.97
N ASN A 254 6.74 9.83 -2.88
CA ASN A 254 7.17 9.53 -1.51
C ASN A 254 6.29 8.46 -0.83
N SER A 255 5.32 7.87 -1.52
CA SER A 255 4.55 6.72 -1.04
C SER A 255 5.32 5.43 -1.23
N LEU A 256 5.20 4.49 -0.30
CA LEU A 256 5.82 3.16 -0.39
C LEU A 256 5.03 2.24 -1.32
N GLY A 257 3.72 2.23 -1.18
CA GLY A 257 2.80 1.38 -1.96
C GLY A 257 1.93 2.18 -2.93
N GLY A 258 0.63 2.04 -2.77
CA GLY A 258 -0.37 2.89 -3.39
C GLY A 258 -0.51 4.21 -2.63
N TYR A 259 -1.66 4.41 -1.99
CA TYR A 259 -1.83 5.52 -1.07
C TYR A 259 -1.09 5.26 0.25
N ASP A 260 -0.30 6.22 0.68
CA ASP A 260 0.28 6.30 2.03
C ASP A 260 -0.35 7.46 2.79
N ILE A 261 -0.39 7.36 4.10
CA ILE A 261 -0.82 8.45 4.99
C ILE A 261 0.33 9.44 5.19
N PHE A 262 0.01 10.70 4.97
CA PHE A 262 0.90 11.84 5.21
C PHE A 262 0.32 12.76 6.26
N MET A 263 1.18 13.52 6.90
CA MET A 263 0.84 14.58 7.83
C MET A 263 1.52 15.85 7.38
N THR A 264 0.77 16.95 7.41
CA THR A 264 1.30 18.31 7.26
C THR A 264 0.74 19.23 8.32
N ARG A 265 1.27 20.42 8.40
CA ARG A 265 0.72 21.51 9.24
C ARG A 265 0.35 22.67 8.35
N ARG A 266 -0.74 23.34 8.69
CA ARG A 266 -1.17 24.56 8.02
C ARG A 266 -1.01 25.76 8.93
N SER A 267 -0.83 26.92 8.34
CA SER A 267 -0.82 28.22 9.03
C SER A 267 -1.70 29.21 8.27
N ASP A 268 -2.12 30.25 8.94
CA ASP A 268 -2.67 31.40 8.25
C ASP A 268 -1.53 32.09 7.50
N GLY A 269 -1.62 32.11 6.17
CA GLY A 269 -0.64 32.80 5.33
C GLY A 269 -0.71 34.32 5.44
N ASP A 270 0.27 35.01 4.88
CA ASP A 270 0.27 36.50 4.83
C ASP A 270 -0.73 37.04 3.79
N GLY A 271 -1.47 36.17 3.09
CA GLY A 271 -2.45 36.49 2.04
C GLY A 271 -3.82 35.86 2.26
N GLU A 272 -4.59 35.74 1.17
CA GLU A 272 -5.87 35.02 1.17
C GLU A 272 -5.60 33.52 1.05
N GLY A 273 -5.84 32.75 2.12
CA GLY A 273 -5.75 31.27 2.13
C GLY A 273 -4.83 30.70 3.21
N LYS A 274 -4.82 29.37 3.28
CA LYS A 274 -3.96 28.61 4.19
C LYS A 274 -2.67 28.21 3.47
N GLU A 275 -1.54 28.30 4.16
CA GLU A 275 -0.26 27.78 3.71
C GLU A 275 -0.01 26.41 4.35
N TYR A 276 0.55 25.46 3.58
CA TYR A 276 0.85 24.11 4.05
C TYR A 276 2.36 23.87 4.04
N PHE A 277 2.86 23.31 5.13
CA PHE A 277 4.25 22.87 5.19
C PHE A 277 4.45 21.60 4.37
N GLN A 278 5.71 21.30 4.06
CA GLN A 278 6.06 20.07 3.33
C GLN A 278 5.47 18.84 4.03
N PRO A 279 4.67 18.02 3.33
CA PRO A 279 4.09 16.80 3.89
C PRO A 279 5.16 15.81 4.35
N GLN A 280 4.86 15.10 5.42
CA GLN A 280 5.71 14.04 5.95
C GLN A 280 4.95 12.72 5.93
N ASN A 281 5.53 11.71 5.29
CA ASN A 281 5.01 10.33 5.37
C ASN A 281 5.07 9.87 6.84
N VAL A 282 3.93 9.40 7.39
CA VAL A 282 3.86 8.99 8.80
C VAL A 282 4.68 7.73 9.08
N GLY A 283 4.99 6.95 8.06
CA GLY A 283 5.85 5.76 8.15
C GLY A 283 5.13 4.52 8.67
N MET A 284 5.92 3.51 8.99
CA MET A 284 5.43 2.24 9.51
C MET A 284 5.15 2.29 11.00
N PRO A 285 4.17 1.51 11.47
CA PRO A 285 3.38 0.50 10.77
C PRO A 285 2.08 1.04 10.14
N TYR A 286 1.80 2.35 10.20
CA TYR A 286 0.60 2.92 9.57
C TYR A 286 0.62 2.67 8.06
N ASN A 287 1.73 3.04 7.40
CA ASN A 287 1.92 2.83 5.98
C ASN A 287 2.55 1.47 5.65
N SER A 288 2.24 0.95 4.48
CA SER A 288 2.62 -0.36 3.99
C SER A 288 2.82 -0.33 2.47
N PRO A 289 3.25 -1.43 1.84
CA PRO A 289 3.28 -1.53 0.37
C PRO A 289 1.91 -1.49 -0.32
N TYR A 290 0.82 -1.43 0.43
CA TYR A 290 -0.56 -1.40 -0.03
C TYR A 290 -1.13 0.02 0.02
N ASN A 291 -2.48 0.16 -0.04
CA ASN A 291 -3.13 1.45 0.18
C ASN A 291 -3.43 1.63 1.67
N ASP A 292 -2.93 2.70 2.24
CA ASP A 292 -3.15 3.10 3.63
C ASP A 292 -3.72 4.51 3.64
N PHE A 293 -4.87 4.71 4.28
CA PHE A 293 -5.63 5.94 4.13
C PHE A 293 -6.56 6.23 5.31
N MET A 294 -7.19 7.40 5.30
CA MET A 294 -8.19 7.86 6.24
C MET A 294 -7.75 7.77 7.70
N MET A 295 -6.61 8.38 8.02
CA MET A 295 -6.19 8.56 9.42
C MET A 295 -7.15 9.54 10.10
N ALA A 296 -7.71 9.13 11.24
CA ALA A 296 -8.51 9.99 12.10
C ALA A 296 -8.09 9.77 13.56
N ILE A 297 -7.89 10.85 14.31
CA ILE A 297 -7.49 10.82 15.72
C ILE A 297 -8.49 11.61 16.53
N ASP A 298 -9.11 10.96 17.49
CA ASP A 298 -10.05 11.54 18.43
C ASP A 298 -9.40 11.65 19.81
N GLU A 299 -8.86 12.83 20.12
CA GLU A 299 -8.20 13.08 21.40
C GLU A 299 -9.16 12.98 22.58
N ALA A 300 -10.46 13.23 22.38
CA ALA A 300 -11.45 13.17 23.46
C ALA A 300 -11.76 11.72 23.88
N SER A 301 -11.77 10.79 22.94
CA SER A 301 -11.90 9.35 23.24
C SER A 301 -10.56 8.69 23.53
N GLY A 302 -9.45 9.30 23.15
CA GLY A 302 -8.10 8.73 23.22
C GLY A 302 -7.88 7.61 22.21
N LEU A 303 -8.63 7.59 21.11
CA LEU A 303 -8.54 6.56 20.05
C LEU A 303 -8.21 7.19 18.70
N GLY A 304 -7.58 6.39 17.85
CA GLY A 304 -7.34 6.71 16.45
C GLY A 304 -7.74 5.54 15.55
N TRP A 305 -7.99 5.84 14.29
CA TRP A 305 -8.36 4.90 13.24
C TRP A 305 -7.56 5.16 11.97
N TRP A 306 -7.24 4.14 11.22
CA TRP A 306 -6.87 4.26 9.81
C TRP A 306 -7.34 3.03 9.04
N ALA A 307 -7.55 3.20 7.75
CA ALA A 307 -7.97 2.12 6.86
C ALA A 307 -6.79 1.65 5.99
N THR A 308 -6.80 0.37 5.61
CA THR A 308 -5.80 -0.22 4.72
C THR A 308 -6.41 -1.40 3.97
N ASP A 309 -5.95 -1.64 2.73
CA ASP A 309 -6.28 -2.85 1.99
C ASP A 309 -5.20 -3.94 2.09
N ARG A 310 -4.18 -3.74 2.98
CA ARG A 310 -3.15 -4.75 3.23
C ARG A 310 -3.77 -6.10 3.60
N ASN A 311 -3.30 -7.16 2.97
CA ASN A 311 -3.77 -8.52 3.21
C ASN A 311 -5.29 -8.71 3.00
N GLN A 312 -5.94 -7.89 2.15
CA GLN A 312 -7.35 -7.99 1.85
C GLN A 312 -7.59 -8.42 0.41
N ILE A 313 -8.75 -9.03 0.17
CA ILE A 313 -9.26 -9.28 -1.17
C ILE A 313 -9.83 -7.98 -1.77
N PRO A 314 -9.88 -7.83 -3.11
CA PRO A 314 -10.45 -6.65 -3.75
C PRO A 314 -11.85 -6.30 -3.20
N GLY A 315 -12.07 -5.02 -2.91
CA GLY A 315 -13.32 -4.50 -2.36
C GLY A 315 -13.44 -4.60 -0.84
N LYS A 316 -12.44 -5.11 -0.14
CA LYS A 316 -12.38 -5.15 1.33
C LYS A 316 -11.20 -4.33 1.84
N VAL A 317 -11.39 -3.78 3.02
CA VAL A 317 -10.35 -3.07 3.79
C VAL A 317 -10.41 -3.45 5.26
N THR A 318 -9.30 -3.28 5.93
CA THR A 318 -9.22 -3.35 7.40
C THR A 318 -9.14 -1.93 7.95
N VAL A 319 -10.01 -1.61 8.91
CA VAL A 319 -9.86 -0.42 9.73
C VAL A 319 -9.22 -0.84 11.05
N TYR A 320 -8.03 -0.35 11.31
CA TYR A 320 -7.35 -0.54 12.60
C TYR A 320 -7.80 0.54 13.58
N VAL A 321 -7.92 0.15 14.85
CA VAL A 321 -8.16 1.05 15.99
C VAL A 321 -6.93 1.04 16.87
N PHE A 322 -6.41 2.21 17.23
CA PHE A 322 -5.18 2.33 17.99
C PHE A 322 -5.27 3.42 19.07
N ILE A 323 -4.34 3.37 20.02
CA ILE A 323 -4.16 4.42 21.02
C ILE A 323 -3.08 5.37 20.52
N PRO A 324 -3.42 6.64 20.21
CA PRO A 324 -2.44 7.62 19.76
C PRO A 324 -1.41 7.91 20.85
N SER A 325 -0.13 7.95 20.49
CA SER A 325 0.94 8.36 21.40
C SER A 325 1.19 9.86 21.31
N GLN A 326 1.41 10.52 22.43
CA GLN A 326 1.80 11.93 22.45
C GLN A 326 3.24 12.16 21.97
N MET A 327 4.08 11.13 22.05
CA MET A 327 5.47 11.16 21.59
C MET A 327 5.76 9.96 20.73
N ARG A 328 6.38 10.20 19.58
CA ARG A 328 6.86 9.12 18.72
C ARG A 328 8.01 8.38 19.40
N VAL A 329 7.85 7.09 19.58
CA VAL A 329 8.88 6.16 20.05
C VAL A 329 9.07 5.11 18.98
N ASN A 330 10.29 4.89 18.53
CA ASN A 330 10.57 3.88 17.52
C ASN A 330 10.87 2.52 18.16
N VAL A 331 10.56 1.46 17.44
CA VAL A 331 10.99 0.10 17.74
C VAL A 331 12.51 0.02 17.60
N GLU A 332 13.17 -0.67 18.53
CA GLU A 332 14.63 -0.85 18.47
C GLU A 332 15.03 -1.57 17.17
N PRO A 333 16.08 -1.11 16.46
CA PRO A 333 16.46 -1.65 15.14
C PRO A 333 16.86 -3.14 15.18
N ASP A 334 17.30 -3.65 16.33
CA ASP A 334 17.68 -5.05 16.55
C ASP A 334 16.53 -5.92 17.08
N ASN A 335 15.32 -5.38 17.15
CA ASN A 335 14.14 -6.16 17.56
C ASN A 335 13.89 -7.31 16.56
N PRO A 336 13.89 -8.58 17.01
CA PRO A 336 13.67 -9.71 16.10
C PRO A 336 12.31 -9.72 15.42
N ASN A 337 11.33 -8.99 15.95
CA ASN A 337 9.98 -8.86 15.40
C ASN A 337 9.78 -7.56 14.60
N LEU A 338 10.84 -6.80 14.30
CA LEU A 338 10.73 -5.50 13.62
C LEU A 338 9.88 -5.56 12.33
N ALA A 339 10.19 -6.52 11.44
CA ALA A 339 9.44 -6.70 10.20
C ALA A 339 7.98 -7.12 10.44
N ASP A 340 7.73 -7.94 11.46
CA ASP A 340 6.38 -8.39 11.81
C ASP A 340 5.54 -7.26 12.44
N ILE A 341 6.16 -6.40 13.24
CA ILE A 341 5.53 -5.18 13.76
C ILE A 341 5.25 -4.20 12.62
N ALA A 342 6.23 -3.98 11.73
CA ALA A 342 6.10 -3.06 10.59
C ALA A 342 4.94 -3.44 9.65
N ARG A 343 4.74 -4.74 9.40
CA ARG A 343 3.62 -5.20 8.55
C ARG A 343 2.34 -5.54 9.30
N LEU A 344 2.32 -5.40 10.63
CA LEU A 344 1.19 -5.79 11.49
C LEU A 344 0.72 -7.23 11.23
N SER A 345 1.67 -8.17 11.19
CA SER A 345 1.34 -9.60 11.02
C SER A 345 0.42 -10.12 12.14
N SER A 346 0.48 -9.49 13.32
CA SER A 346 -0.49 -9.64 14.41
C SER A 346 -0.53 -8.35 15.22
N ILE A 347 -1.73 -7.86 15.54
CA ILE A 347 -1.90 -6.70 16.45
C ILE A 347 -1.36 -6.97 17.85
N ALA A 348 -1.33 -8.25 18.29
CA ALA A 348 -0.78 -8.64 19.58
C ALA A 348 0.70 -8.23 19.77
N LEU A 349 1.46 -8.10 18.66
CA LEU A 349 2.86 -7.64 18.71
C LEU A 349 3.01 -6.17 19.09
N THR A 350 1.93 -5.40 19.00
CA THR A 350 1.89 -3.97 19.33
C THR A 350 1.28 -3.70 20.71
N GLN A 351 0.70 -4.72 21.35
CA GLN A 351 -0.03 -4.59 22.61
C GLN A 351 0.89 -4.72 23.81
N LYS A 352 0.59 -3.97 24.87
CA LYS A 352 1.34 -4.01 26.14
C LYS A 352 0.88 -5.17 27.01
N GLU A 353 1.84 -5.82 27.68
CA GLU A 353 1.55 -6.86 28.64
C GLU A 353 0.68 -6.35 29.81
N GLY A 354 -0.32 -7.12 30.20
CA GLY A 354 -1.15 -6.84 31.37
C GLY A 354 -2.22 -5.76 31.19
N VAL A 355 -2.41 -5.24 29.98
CA VAL A 355 -3.49 -4.28 29.66
C VAL A 355 -4.74 -5.02 29.19
N ASP A 356 -5.90 -4.71 29.77
CA ASP A 356 -7.20 -5.25 29.31
C ASP A 356 -7.82 -4.35 28.24
N TYR A 357 -7.46 -4.63 26.98
CA TYR A 357 -8.03 -3.91 25.83
C TYR A 357 -9.52 -4.22 25.59
N ALA A 358 -10.03 -5.35 26.07
CA ALA A 358 -11.43 -5.70 25.90
C ALA A 358 -12.35 -4.77 26.70
N GLU A 359 -11.92 -4.27 27.85
CA GLU A 359 -12.64 -3.27 28.61
C GLU A 359 -12.68 -1.92 27.87
N MET A 360 -11.55 -1.48 27.31
CA MET A 360 -11.50 -0.26 26.50
C MET A 360 -12.42 -0.35 25.28
N LEU A 361 -12.40 -1.47 24.58
CA LEU A 361 -13.25 -1.70 23.40
C LEU A 361 -14.75 -1.68 23.77
N ARG A 362 -15.14 -2.32 24.86
CA ARG A 362 -16.53 -2.28 25.33
C ARG A 362 -17.01 -0.87 25.68
N THR A 363 -16.12 -0.06 26.21
CA THR A 363 -16.44 1.32 26.62
C THR A 363 -16.58 2.25 25.40
N HIS A 364 -15.65 2.16 24.45
CA HIS A 364 -15.56 3.08 23.31
C HIS A 364 -16.19 2.57 22.03
N LEU A 365 -16.36 1.25 21.88
CA LEU A 365 -16.92 0.58 20.70
C LEU A 365 -18.03 -0.42 21.09
N PRO A 366 -19.13 0.04 21.73
CA PRO A 366 -20.17 -0.85 22.22
C PRO A 366 -20.88 -1.59 21.08
N GLY A 367 -21.21 -2.86 21.31
CA GLY A 367 -21.99 -3.70 20.37
C GLY A 367 -21.16 -4.53 19.40
N ARG A 368 -19.85 -4.60 19.56
CA ARG A 368 -18.98 -5.44 18.76
C ARG A 368 -18.81 -6.83 19.38
N ASN A 369 -19.01 -7.88 18.54
CA ASN A 369 -18.71 -9.26 18.92
C ASN A 369 -17.23 -9.57 18.55
N ASP A 370 -16.54 -10.34 19.41
CA ASP A 370 -15.16 -10.81 19.26
C ASP A 370 -15.01 -11.77 18.05
N ALA A 371 -15.18 -11.26 16.84
CA ALA A 371 -14.94 -12.04 15.62
C ALA A 371 -13.46 -11.88 15.25
N GLY A 372 -12.67 -12.93 15.52
CA GLY A 372 -11.24 -12.97 15.24
C GLY A 372 -10.89 -12.66 13.79
N VAL A 373 -9.73 -12.01 13.61
CA VAL A 373 -9.14 -11.66 12.34
C VAL A 373 -8.75 -12.94 11.58
N THR A 374 -9.40 -13.21 10.46
CA THR A 374 -8.92 -14.17 9.47
C THR A 374 -8.07 -13.40 8.44
N GLN A 375 -6.76 -13.61 8.46
CA GLN A 375 -5.89 -13.13 7.39
C GLN A 375 -6.18 -13.93 6.11
N SER A 376 -6.53 -13.24 5.03
CA SER A 376 -6.59 -13.83 3.69
C SER A 376 -5.23 -13.67 2.99
N ALA A 377 -4.84 -14.65 2.17
CA ALA A 377 -3.64 -14.54 1.35
C ALA A 377 -3.81 -13.40 0.34
N SER A 378 -2.87 -12.45 0.33
CA SER A 378 -2.84 -11.32 -0.60
C SER A 378 -1.92 -11.59 -1.79
N SER A 379 -2.18 -10.93 -2.92
CA SER A 379 -1.24 -10.87 -4.03
C SER A 379 0.03 -10.09 -3.62
N PRO A 380 1.20 -10.33 -4.26
CA PRO A 380 2.40 -9.57 -3.99
C PRO A 380 2.19 -8.06 -4.18
N ALA A 381 2.48 -7.26 -3.16
CA ALA A 381 2.21 -5.82 -3.17
C ALA A 381 3.09 -5.03 -4.15
N PHE A 382 4.30 -5.53 -4.40
CA PHE A 382 5.28 -4.86 -5.27
C PHE A 382 5.27 -5.39 -6.71
N ALA A 383 4.46 -6.40 -7.02
CA ALA A 383 4.29 -6.84 -8.41
C ALA A 383 3.46 -5.79 -9.17
N LEU A 384 4.02 -5.25 -10.26
CA LEU A 384 3.23 -4.44 -11.19
C LEU A 384 2.23 -5.35 -11.90
N ASP A 385 0.96 -4.90 -11.94
CA ASP A 385 -0.07 -5.55 -12.74
C ASP A 385 0.29 -5.30 -14.22
N MET A 386 0.88 -6.31 -14.85
CA MET A 386 1.27 -6.30 -16.26
C MET A 386 0.07 -6.76 -17.08
N GLY A 387 -1.01 -5.92 -17.06
CA GLY A 387 -2.21 -6.13 -17.88
C GLY A 387 -1.97 -6.05 -19.39
#